data_cd5b139288b61f10e37f18158445c8a2
#
_entry.id   cd5b139288b61f10e37f18158445c8a2
#
_cell.length_a   1.000
_cell.length_b   1.000
_cell.length_c   1.000
_cell.angle_alpha   90.00
_cell.angle_beta   90.00
_cell.angle_gamma   90.00
#
_symmetry.space_group_name_H-M   'P 1'
#
loop_
_entity.id
_entity.type
_entity.pdbx_description
1 polymer ?
#
loop_
_entity_poly.entity_id
_entity_poly.type
_entity_poly.pdbx_seq_one_letter_code
_entity_poly.pdbx_strand_id
1 'polypeptide(L)'
;TAITAGKKGILAETLVEVTGGIIDINAQDDGIHSGKNVRLFSGELTLSAGDDAVHSDNLVEVSGGTIIVEQSREGLEGLCVEITGGTIQINSEDDGINAARGTDTSGDPNAAGGSFGATEGAYIRITGGNVKINASGDGIDSNGDLYLEGGTVLAEGPAEGGNGALDYNGTGTISGGTILAVGSAGMFRTFSEESSQSMLVVYFDEIQAAGSTISVKDGQGNQLTETKVSKTFEALLFSSPELKTGEIYYIEAGDQDIQVAVNSILNQYGGP
;
A
#
# COMPACT_ATOMS: atom_id res chain seq x y z
N THR A 1 5.68 -8.12 -25.03
CA THR A 1 6.83 -7.26 -25.34
C THR A 1 7.78 -7.31 -24.17
N ALA A 2 9.08 -7.60 -24.43
CA ALA A 2 10.12 -7.50 -23.42
C ALA A 2 10.98 -6.26 -23.71
N ILE A 3 11.30 -5.50 -22.68
CA ILE A 3 12.10 -4.28 -22.72
C ILE A 3 13.23 -4.42 -21.68
N THR A 4 14.47 -4.24 -22.14
CA THR A 4 15.64 -4.10 -21.24
C THR A 4 16.26 -2.76 -21.51
N ALA A 5 16.35 -1.91 -20.48
CA ALA A 5 16.81 -0.53 -20.62
C ALA A 5 17.92 -0.19 -19.63
N GLY A 6 18.94 0.52 -20.13
CA GLY A 6 20.01 1.08 -19.29
C GLY A 6 19.62 2.35 -18.53
N LYS A 7 18.40 2.82 -18.73
CA LYS A 7 17.72 3.89 -18.03
C LYS A 7 16.24 3.52 -17.95
N LYS A 8 15.32 4.47 -18.16
CA LYS A 8 13.87 4.27 -18.13
C LYS A 8 13.41 3.32 -19.23
N GLY A 9 12.54 2.36 -18.87
CA GLY A 9 12.01 1.36 -19.81
C GLY A 9 11.07 1.98 -20.83
N ILE A 10 10.03 2.67 -20.35
CA ILE A 10 9.11 3.46 -21.17
C ILE A 10 9.13 4.89 -20.63
N LEU A 11 9.35 5.85 -21.53
CA LEU A 11 9.42 7.27 -21.17
C LEU A 11 8.53 8.11 -22.09
N ALA A 12 7.71 8.98 -21.47
CA ALA A 12 6.93 9.98 -22.19
C ALA A 12 6.95 11.33 -21.45
N GLU A 13 6.86 12.43 -22.20
CA GLU A 13 6.79 13.78 -21.59
C GLU A 13 5.44 14.08 -20.93
N THR A 14 4.35 13.46 -21.41
CA THR A 14 3.00 13.85 -20.96
C THR A 14 2.09 12.69 -20.57
N LEU A 15 2.14 11.58 -21.29
CA LEU A 15 1.23 10.47 -21.07
C LEU A 15 1.85 9.14 -21.52
N VAL A 16 1.83 8.17 -20.60
CA VAL A 16 1.93 6.74 -20.94
C VAL A 16 0.57 6.12 -20.67
N GLU A 17 0.04 5.40 -21.65
CA GLU A 17 -1.23 4.71 -21.52
C GLU A 17 -1.07 3.24 -21.95
N VAL A 18 -1.44 2.32 -21.05
CA VAL A 18 -1.41 0.88 -21.32
C VAL A 18 -2.83 0.36 -21.34
N THR A 19 -3.28 -0.07 -22.53
CA THR A 19 -4.64 -0.57 -22.75
C THR A 19 -4.71 -2.08 -22.98
N GLY A 20 -3.57 -2.78 -22.82
CA GLY A 20 -3.50 -4.24 -22.95
C GLY A 20 -2.14 -4.76 -23.38
N GLY A 21 -2.08 -6.06 -23.57
CA GLY A 21 -0.86 -6.76 -23.96
C GLY A 21 -0.11 -7.37 -22.77
N ILE A 22 0.99 -8.04 -23.09
CA ILE A 22 1.93 -8.59 -22.10
C ILE A 22 3.23 -7.82 -22.26
N ILE A 23 3.64 -7.12 -21.20
CA ILE A 23 4.79 -6.24 -21.17
C ILE A 23 5.68 -6.63 -19.99
N ASP A 24 6.94 -6.90 -20.27
CA ASP A 24 7.96 -7.26 -19.33
C ASP A 24 9.07 -6.20 -19.43
N ILE A 25 9.35 -5.50 -18.35
CA ILE A 25 10.33 -4.41 -18.31
C ILE A 25 11.39 -4.69 -17.24
N ASN A 26 12.65 -4.61 -17.67
CA ASN A 26 13.79 -4.58 -16.78
C ASN A 26 14.59 -3.30 -17.09
N ALA A 27 14.52 -2.33 -16.20
CA ALA A 27 15.14 -1.01 -16.33
C ALA A 27 16.14 -0.75 -15.20
N GLN A 28 17.20 0.02 -15.48
CA GLN A 28 18.16 0.43 -14.46
C GLN A 28 17.74 1.69 -13.68
N ASP A 29 16.73 2.36 -14.15
CA ASP A 29 16.06 3.53 -13.62
C ASP A 29 14.56 3.16 -13.56
N ASP A 30 13.61 4.05 -13.87
CA ASP A 30 12.18 3.72 -13.82
C ASP A 30 11.75 2.68 -14.87
N GLY A 31 10.81 1.82 -14.50
CA GLY A 31 10.18 0.91 -15.43
C GLY A 31 9.32 1.67 -16.45
N ILE A 32 8.38 2.45 -15.96
CA ILE A 32 7.50 3.33 -16.75
C ILE A 32 7.55 4.73 -16.15
N HIS A 33 7.86 5.74 -16.96
CA HIS A 33 7.94 7.13 -16.52
C HIS A 33 7.13 8.07 -17.42
N SER A 34 6.42 9.00 -16.82
CA SER A 34 5.78 10.10 -17.53
C SER A 34 5.93 11.41 -16.80
N GLY A 35 6.35 12.48 -17.50
CA GLY A 35 6.39 13.84 -16.96
C GLY A 35 5.03 14.44 -16.61
N LYS A 36 3.90 13.69 -16.79
CA LYS A 36 2.57 14.09 -16.29
C LYS A 36 1.72 12.94 -15.80
N ASN A 37 1.32 11.99 -16.67
CA ASN A 37 0.38 10.95 -16.26
C ASN A 37 0.80 9.58 -16.77
N VAL A 38 0.60 8.56 -15.93
CA VAL A 38 0.61 7.16 -16.34
C VAL A 38 -0.77 6.57 -16.08
N ARG A 39 -1.35 5.89 -17.09
CA ARG A 39 -2.66 5.24 -17.01
C ARG A 39 -2.58 3.78 -17.41
N LEU A 40 -2.92 2.90 -16.50
CA LEU A 40 -2.90 1.46 -16.69
C LEU A 40 -4.33 0.92 -16.64
N PHE A 41 -4.90 0.67 -17.82
CA PHE A 41 -6.29 0.22 -17.95
C PHE A 41 -6.43 -1.30 -18.00
N SER A 42 -5.45 -1.99 -18.60
CA SER A 42 -5.48 -3.44 -18.75
C SER A 42 -4.13 -3.97 -19.23
N GLY A 43 -3.99 -5.30 -19.29
CA GLY A 43 -2.77 -5.99 -19.70
C GLY A 43 -2.10 -6.71 -18.54
N GLU A 44 -0.99 -7.36 -18.85
CA GLU A 44 -0.13 -8.04 -17.89
C GLU A 44 1.23 -7.34 -17.93
N LEU A 45 1.60 -6.66 -16.84
CA LEU A 45 2.85 -5.95 -16.70
C LEU A 45 3.69 -6.65 -15.63
N THR A 46 4.94 -6.97 -15.99
CA THR A 46 5.97 -7.43 -15.05
C THR A 46 7.09 -6.42 -15.08
N LEU A 47 7.39 -5.82 -13.92
CA LEU A 47 8.30 -4.69 -13.80
C LEU A 47 9.42 -5.01 -12.81
N SER A 48 10.66 -4.81 -13.25
CA SER A 48 11.86 -4.75 -12.41
C SER A 48 12.57 -3.44 -12.73
N ALA A 49 12.75 -2.59 -11.73
CA ALA A 49 13.30 -1.25 -11.88
C ALA A 49 14.39 -0.99 -10.84
N GLY A 50 15.36 -0.16 -11.19
CA GLY A 50 16.41 0.27 -10.27
C GLY A 50 15.98 1.47 -9.43
N ASP A 51 14.98 2.21 -9.88
CA ASP A 51 14.27 3.26 -9.14
C ASP A 51 12.79 2.89 -9.11
N ASP A 52 11.88 3.65 -9.67
CA ASP A 52 10.44 3.38 -9.52
C ASP A 52 9.93 2.39 -10.57
N ALA A 53 9.06 1.47 -10.16
CA ALA A 53 8.43 0.60 -11.15
C ALA A 53 7.52 1.41 -12.09
N VAL A 54 6.74 2.35 -11.52
CA VAL A 54 5.91 3.30 -12.27
C VAL A 54 6.01 4.67 -11.63
N HIS A 55 6.53 5.65 -12.37
CA HIS A 55 6.67 7.05 -11.95
C HIS A 55 5.82 8.00 -12.81
N SER A 56 5.24 8.99 -12.18
CA SER A 56 4.55 10.10 -12.85
C SER A 56 4.66 11.39 -12.06
N ASP A 57 5.07 12.49 -12.70
CA ASP A 57 5.13 13.80 -12.02
C ASP A 57 3.76 14.31 -11.52
N ASN A 58 2.65 13.70 -11.97
CA ASN A 58 1.30 14.14 -11.57
C ASN A 58 0.40 12.98 -11.16
N LEU A 59 -0.03 12.11 -12.07
CA LEU A 59 -1.01 11.07 -11.75
C LEU A 59 -0.58 9.70 -12.24
N VAL A 60 -0.52 8.74 -11.32
CA VAL A 60 -0.57 7.31 -11.63
C VAL A 60 -2.00 6.80 -11.44
N GLU A 61 -2.65 6.37 -12.51
CA GLU A 61 -3.99 5.80 -12.50
C GLU A 61 -3.94 4.31 -12.89
N VAL A 62 -4.46 3.45 -12.01
CA VAL A 62 -4.64 2.02 -12.28
C VAL A 62 -6.12 1.67 -12.22
N SER A 63 -6.70 1.32 -13.34
CA SER A 63 -8.12 0.94 -13.41
C SER A 63 -8.35 -0.53 -13.80
N GLY A 64 -7.28 -1.26 -14.13
CA GLY A 64 -7.39 -2.68 -14.48
C GLY A 64 -6.04 -3.31 -14.82
N GLY A 65 -6.09 -4.57 -15.25
CA GLY A 65 -4.91 -5.36 -15.60
C GLY A 65 -4.29 -6.09 -14.42
N THR A 66 -3.17 -6.75 -14.68
CA THR A 66 -2.32 -7.40 -13.68
C THR A 66 -0.95 -6.73 -13.72
N ILE A 67 -0.53 -6.18 -12.60
CA ILE A 67 0.72 -5.46 -12.45
C ILE A 67 1.53 -6.16 -11.36
N ILE A 68 2.70 -6.67 -11.74
CA ILE A 68 3.64 -7.35 -10.85
C ILE A 68 4.92 -6.54 -10.85
N VAL A 69 5.20 -5.87 -9.75
CA VAL A 69 6.49 -5.27 -9.47
C VAL A 69 7.32 -6.31 -8.74
N GLU A 70 8.27 -6.92 -9.44
CA GLU A 70 9.15 -7.94 -8.86
C GLU A 70 10.18 -7.31 -7.93
N GLN A 71 10.69 -6.14 -8.33
CA GLN A 71 11.64 -5.34 -7.57
C GLN A 71 11.63 -3.90 -8.07
N SER A 72 11.66 -2.93 -7.16
CA SER A 72 11.90 -1.51 -7.42
C SER A 72 12.35 -0.83 -6.14
N ARG A 73 12.78 0.42 -6.24
CA ARG A 73 12.92 1.27 -5.07
C ARG A 73 11.54 1.61 -4.56
N GLU A 74 10.72 2.32 -5.34
CA GLU A 74 9.31 2.56 -5.06
C GLU A 74 8.42 1.82 -6.08
N GLY A 75 7.24 1.40 -5.64
CA GLY A 75 6.34 0.63 -6.50
C GLY A 75 5.59 1.52 -7.48
N LEU A 76 4.66 2.31 -6.98
CA LEU A 76 3.90 3.31 -7.75
C LEU A 76 4.13 4.67 -7.12
N GLU A 77 4.75 5.60 -7.86
CA GLU A 77 5.00 6.96 -7.39
C GLU A 77 4.33 8.01 -8.28
N GLY A 78 3.77 9.04 -7.63
CA GLY A 78 3.23 10.22 -8.31
C GLY A 78 2.79 11.28 -7.32
N LEU A 79 2.48 12.51 -7.79
CA LEU A 79 1.81 13.47 -6.92
C LEU A 79 0.47 12.91 -6.43
N CYS A 80 -0.22 12.19 -7.31
CA CYS A 80 -1.46 11.49 -6.99
C CYS A 80 -1.38 10.04 -7.48
N VAL A 81 -1.92 9.11 -6.68
CA VAL A 81 -2.08 7.72 -7.09
C VAL A 81 -3.55 7.31 -6.93
N GLU A 82 -4.17 6.88 -8.02
CA GLU A 82 -5.55 6.41 -8.05
C GLU A 82 -5.63 4.95 -8.48
N ILE A 83 -6.22 4.10 -7.64
CA ILE A 83 -6.46 2.69 -7.95
C ILE A 83 -7.96 2.42 -7.90
N THR A 84 -8.55 2.17 -9.06
CA THR A 84 -9.97 1.87 -9.21
C THR A 84 -10.25 0.43 -9.58
N GLY A 85 -9.19 -0.34 -9.91
CA GLY A 85 -9.29 -1.75 -10.28
C GLY A 85 -7.93 -2.39 -10.53
N GLY A 86 -7.95 -3.64 -11.00
CA GLY A 86 -6.76 -4.41 -11.30
C GLY A 86 -6.28 -5.32 -10.17
N THR A 87 -5.28 -6.13 -10.47
CA THR A 87 -4.54 -6.95 -9.51
C THR A 87 -3.11 -6.45 -9.49
N ILE A 88 -2.68 -5.94 -8.34
CA ILE A 88 -1.40 -5.26 -8.17
C ILE A 88 -0.62 -5.99 -7.09
N GLN A 89 0.59 -6.40 -7.42
CA GLN A 89 1.54 -6.97 -6.47
C GLN A 89 2.83 -6.16 -6.54
N ILE A 90 3.28 -5.65 -5.40
CA ILE A 90 4.48 -4.81 -5.29
C ILE A 90 5.45 -5.42 -4.30
N ASN A 91 6.72 -5.54 -4.71
CA ASN A 91 7.85 -5.71 -3.82
C ASN A 91 8.78 -4.51 -4.04
N SER A 92 8.98 -3.71 -2.99
CA SER A 92 9.81 -2.50 -3.03
C SER A 92 10.89 -2.49 -1.95
N GLU A 93 12.01 -1.82 -2.27
CA GLU A 93 13.13 -1.61 -1.35
C GLU A 93 12.92 -0.40 -0.44
N ASP A 94 12.04 0.51 -0.86
CA ASP A 94 11.53 1.65 -0.11
C ASP A 94 10.00 1.55 -0.09
N ASP A 95 9.25 2.58 -0.50
CA ASP A 95 7.80 2.61 -0.35
C ASP A 95 7.06 1.78 -1.42
N GLY A 96 5.93 1.20 -1.02
CA GLY A 96 5.11 0.42 -1.94
C GLY A 96 4.31 1.31 -2.88
N ILE A 97 3.56 2.24 -2.33
CA ILE A 97 2.83 3.28 -3.06
C ILE A 97 3.16 4.60 -2.41
N ASN A 98 3.69 5.55 -3.19
CA ASN A 98 4.11 6.85 -2.71
C ASN A 98 3.36 7.99 -3.44
N ALA A 99 2.70 8.88 -2.68
CA ALA A 99 2.19 10.13 -3.22
C ALA A 99 3.05 11.28 -2.73
N ALA A 100 4.02 11.65 -3.55
CA ALA A 100 5.00 12.69 -3.27
C ALA A 100 5.02 13.75 -4.38
N ARG A 101 5.77 14.82 -4.19
CA ARG A 101 5.96 15.82 -5.24
C ARG A 101 6.76 15.20 -6.39
N GLY A 102 6.08 14.99 -7.50
CA GLY A 102 6.60 14.39 -8.70
C GLY A 102 7.71 15.20 -9.38
N THR A 103 8.90 15.16 -8.84
CA THR A 103 10.12 15.47 -9.58
C THR A 103 11.03 14.27 -9.37
N ASP A 104 11.13 13.46 -10.41
CA ASP A 104 12.14 12.41 -10.43
C ASP A 104 13.51 13.04 -10.12
N THR A 105 14.02 12.69 -8.95
CA THR A 105 15.33 13.12 -8.45
C THR A 105 16.36 12.01 -8.58
N SER A 106 16.01 10.95 -9.34
CA SER A 106 16.92 9.84 -9.62
C SER A 106 18.24 10.37 -10.19
N GLY A 107 19.31 10.02 -9.51
CA GLY A 107 20.66 10.46 -9.86
C GLY A 107 21.12 11.80 -9.27
N ASP A 108 20.35 12.50 -8.48
CA ASP A 108 20.84 13.63 -7.67
C ASP A 108 21.19 13.17 -6.23
N PRO A 109 22.48 12.97 -5.90
CA PRO A 109 22.88 12.56 -4.56
C PRO A 109 22.54 13.60 -3.46
N ASN A 110 22.07 14.79 -3.84
CA ASN A 110 21.64 15.84 -2.91
C ASN A 110 20.12 15.93 -2.81
N ALA A 111 19.38 15.20 -3.63
CA ALA A 111 17.93 15.13 -3.58
C ALA A 111 17.42 14.20 -2.47
N ALA A 112 18.32 13.50 -1.77
CA ALA A 112 18.03 12.72 -0.57
C ALA A 112 17.60 13.63 0.58
N GLY A 113 16.38 14.07 0.55
CA GLY A 113 15.75 14.94 1.51
C GLY A 113 14.36 15.29 1.03
N GLY A 114 13.54 14.26 0.88
CA GLY A 114 12.11 14.45 0.72
C GLY A 114 11.63 15.39 1.83
N SER A 115 10.80 16.34 1.50
CA SER A 115 10.15 17.19 2.50
C SER A 115 9.32 16.24 3.39
N PHE A 116 9.71 16.09 4.65
CA PHE A 116 8.89 15.38 5.66
C PHE A 116 7.57 16.09 5.96
N GLY A 117 7.13 16.99 5.11
CA GLY A 117 5.96 17.81 5.29
C GLY A 117 4.92 17.57 4.19
N ALA A 118 3.66 17.88 4.54
CA ALA A 118 2.54 17.78 3.62
C ALA A 118 2.82 18.46 2.28
N THR A 119 2.54 17.75 1.19
CA THR A 119 2.62 18.23 -0.18
C THR A 119 1.23 18.65 -0.65
N GLU A 120 1.06 19.90 -1.05
CA GLU A 120 -0.23 20.40 -1.55
C GLU A 120 -0.68 19.61 -2.78
N GLY A 121 -1.88 19.05 -2.70
CA GLY A 121 -2.51 18.28 -3.76
C GLY A 121 -2.08 16.84 -3.85
N ALA A 122 -1.14 16.36 -3.01
CA ALA A 122 -0.80 14.95 -2.95
C ALA A 122 -1.92 14.13 -2.33
N TYR A 123 -2.20 12.96 -2.90
CA TYR A 123 -3.11 11.98 -2.31
C TYR A 123 -2.95 10.59 -2.92
N ILE A 124 -3.33 9.59 -2.13
CA ILE A 124 -3.57 8.23 -2.59
C ILE A 124 -5.06 7.92 -2.40
N ARG A 125 -5.72 7.42 -3.45
CA ARG A 125 -7.11 7.02 -3.42
C ARG A 125 -7.29 5.62 -3.99
N ILE A 126 -7.82 4.70 -3.19
CA ILE A 126 -8.11 3.32 -3.59
C ILE A 126 -9.62 3.10 -3.50
N THR A 127 -10.27 2.91 -4.65
CA THR A 127 -11.72 2.66 -4.74
C THR A 127 -12.04 1.25 -5.22
N GLY A 128 -11.03 0.48 -5.63
CA GLY A 128 -11.20 -0.90 -6.13
C GLY A 128 -9.87 -1.60 -6.32
N GLY A 129 -9.92 -2.81 -6.90
CA GLY A 129 -8.74 -3.64 -7.15
C GLY A 129 -8.35 -4.55 -6.00
N ASN A 130 -7.34 -5.38 -6.27
CA ASN A 130 -6.70 -6.25 -5.29
C ASN A 130 -5.22 -5.87 -5.24
N VAL A 131 -4.81 -5.26 -4.14
CA VAL A 131 -3.48 -4.67 -3.97
C VAL A 131 -2.74 -5.41 -2.87
N LYS A 132 -1.58 -5.96 -3.23
CA LYS A 132 -0.67 -6.60 -2.29
C LYS A 132 0.67 -5.88 -2.32
N ILE A 133 1.12 -5.40 -1.18
CA ILE A 133 2.35 -4.63 -1.01
C ILE A 133 3.26 -5.34 0.00
N ASN A 134 4.52 -5.47 -0.36
CA ASN A 134 5.62 -5.88 0.49
C ASN A 134 6.73 -4.83 0.35
N ALA A 135 6.75 -3.85 1.25
CA ALA A 135 7.63 -2.69 1.20
C ALA A 135 8.67 -2.72 2.33
N SER A 136 9.90 -2.29 2.06
CA SER A 136 10.92 -2.13 3.10
C SER A 136 10.91 -0.73 3.72
N GLY A 137 10.37 0.26 3.00
CA GLY A 137 9.88 1.53 3.50
C GLY A 137 8.41 1.44 3.93
N ASP A 138 7.64 2.49 3.74
CA ASP A 138 6.21 2.47 4.06
C ASP A 138 5.43 1.61 3.05
N GLY A 139 4.43 0.87 3.54
CA GLY A 139 3.56 0.13 2.63
C GLY A 139 2.82 1.08 1.70
N ILE A 140 2.18 2.07 2.28
CA ILE A 140 1.49 3.16 1.57
C ILE A 140 1.90 4.46 2.25
N ASP A 141 2.63 5.33 1.54
CA ASP A 141 3.02 6.67 1.98
C ASP A 141 2.32 7.76 1.17
N SER A 142 1.69 8.69 1.84
CA SER A 142 1.13 9.88 1.21
C SER A 142 1.65 11.14 1.88
N ASN A 143 2.42 11.93 1.16
CA ASN A 143 2.75 13.29 1.62
C ASN A 143 1.52 14.23 1.64
N GLY A 144 0.32 13.68 1.46
CA GLY A 144 -0.98 14.36 1.53
C GLY A 144 -2.03 13.47 2.16
N ASP A 145 -3.16 13.30 1.48
CA ASP A 145 -4.29 12.53 1.98
C ASP A 145 -4.23 11.06 1.56
N LEU A 146 -4.84 10.18 2.36
CA LEU A 146 -5.00 8.77 2.06
C LEU A 146 -6.48 8.38 2.17
N TYR A 147 -7.07 7.93 1.07
CA TYR A 147 -8.46 7.50 0.99
C TYR A 147 -8.58 6.03 0.59
N LEU A 148 -9.12 5.20 1.48
CA LEU A 148 -9.54 3.84 1.15
C LEU A 148 -11.07 3.77 1.10
N GLU A 149 -11.62 3.66 -0.11
CA GLU A 149 -13.06 3.71 -0.38
C GLU A 149 -13.58 2.40 -0.99
N GLY A 150 -12.67 1.47 -1.33
CA GLY A 150 -13.01 0.17 -1.91
C GLY A 150 -11.79 -0.70 -2.15
N GLY A 151 -12.01 -1.87 -2.77
CA GLY A 151 -10.95 -2.83 -3.07
C GLY A 151 -10.54 -3.71 -1.89
N THR A 152 -9.49 -4.50 -2.10
CA THR A 152 -8.86 -5.35 -1.07
C THR A 152 -7.38 -5.05 -1.04
N VAL A 153 -6.87 -4.68 0.13
CA VAL A 153 -5.48 -4.25 0.31
C VAL A 153 -4.81 -5.12 1.37
N LEU A 154 -3.65 -5.67 1.04
CA LEU A 154 -2.69 -6.21 1.99
C LEU A 154 -1.45 -5.32 1.94
N ALA A 155 -1.17 -4.59 3.01
CA ALA A 155 0.02 -3.76 3.15
C ALA A 155 0.95 -4.36 4.21
N GLU A 156 2.08 -4.90 3.76
CA GLU A 156 3.14 -5.40 4.61
C GLU A 156 4.26 -4.35 4.65
N GLY A 157 4.30 -3.53 5.70
CA GLY A 157 5.34 -2.55 5.97
C GLY A 157 6.58 -3.17 6.62
N PRO A 158 7.56 -2.37 7.04
CA PRO A 158 8.79 -2.85 7.66
C PRO A 158 8.52 -3.46 9.04
N ALA A 159 9.39 -4.39 9.41
CA ALA A 159 9.35 -5.06 10.71
C ALA A 159 10.02 -4.22 11.82
N GLU A 160 10.87 -3.25 11.47
CA GLU A 160 11.64 -2.43 12.39
C GLU A 160 11.32 -0.94 12.20
N GLY A 161 11.37 -0.18 13.30
CA GLY A 161 10.83 1.17 13.38
C GLY A 161 11.56 2.22 12.54
N GLY A 162 10.80 3.13 11.99
CA GLY A 162 11.20 4.24 11.13
C GLY A 162 10.14 4.50 10.08
N ASN A 163 9.54 3.41 9.58
CA ASN A 163 8.45 3.39 8.60
C ASN A 163 7.34 2.45 9.10
N GLY A 164 6.18 2.44 8.45
CA GLY A 164 5.01 1.66 8.83
C GLY A 164 4.32 0.99 7.65
N ALA A 165 3.21 0.30 7.92
CA ALA A 165 2.38 -0.21 6.84
C ALA A 165 1.63 0.92 6.12
N LEU A 166 1.34 2.00 6.84
CA LEU A 166 0.69 3.21 6.35
C LEU A 166 1.43 4.43 6.90
N ASP A 167 1.69 5.44 6.08
CA ASP A 167 1.98 6.80 6.49
C ASP A 167 1.21 7.81 5.63
N TYR A 168 0.88 8.98 6.20
CA TYR A 168 0.25 10.08 5.49
C TYR A 168 0.38 11.39 6.27
N ASN A 169 0.58 12.50 5.58
CA ASN A 169 0.78 13.80 6.21
C ASN A 169 -0.51 14.65 6.30
N GLY A 170 -1.54 14.28 5.56
CA GLY A 170 -2.86 14.92 5.57
C GLY A 170 -3.89 14.14 6.37
N THR A 171 -5.05 13.89 5.76
CA THR A 171 -6.16 13.12 6.34
C THR A 171 -6.15 11.70 5.79
N GLY A 172 -6.12 10.69 6.67
CA GLY A 172 -6.31 9.29 6.28
C GLY A 172 -7.70 8.80 6.66
N THR A 173 -8.52 8.41 5.69
CA THR A 173 -9.87 7.89 5.97
C THR A 173 -10.15 6.57 5.25
N ILE A 174 -10.96 5.74 5.93
CA ILE A 174 -11.53 4.53 5.33
C ILE A 174 -13.06 4.60 5.35
N SER A 175 -13.67 4.39 4.20
CA SER A 175 -15.13 4.40 4.03
C SER A 175 -15.67 3.17 3.27
N GLY A 176 -14.78 2.31 2.80
CA GLY A 176 -15.11 1.07 2.08
C GLY A 176 -13.88 0.21 1.85
N GLY A 177 -14.10 -0.98 1.27
CA GLY A 177 -13.04 -1.94 1.01
C GLY A 177 -12.57 -2.73 2.23
N THR A 178 -11.63 -3.62 2.01
CA THR A 178 -11.01 -4.44 3.06
C THR A 178 -9.51 -4.18 3.07
N ILE A 179 -8.95 -3.91 4.24
CA ILE A 179 -7.51 -3.79 4.43
C ILE A 179 -7.03 -4.66 5.58
N LEU A 180 -5.93 -5.34 5.35
CA LEU A 180 -5.05 -5.87 6.37
C LEU A 180 -3.69 -5.20 6.22
N ALA A 181 -3.29 -4.45 7.24
CA ALA A 181 -1.99 -3.80 7.28
C ALA A 181 -1.19 -4.34 8.47
N VAL A 182 0.08 -4.69 8.25
CA VAL A 182 0.97 -5.23 9.29
C VAL A 182 2.32 -4.54 9.24
N GLY A 183 2.94 -4.33 10.40
CA GLY A 183 4.26 -3.70 10.48
C GLY A 183 4.75 -3.53 11.90
N SER A 184 5.74 -2.65 12.06
CA SER A 184 6.31 -2.26 13.36
C SER A 184 5.30 -1.52 14.22
N ALA A 185 5.30 -1.74 15.53
CA ALA A 185 4.45 -1.00 16.47
C ALA A 185 4.89 0.47 16.66
N GLY A 186 6.19 0.77 16.44
CA GLY A 186 6.77 2.08 16.76
C GLY A 186 6.29 3.23 15.85
N MET A 187 5.94 2.93 14.59
CA MET A 187 5.43 3.89 13.59
C MET A 187 4.07 3.45 13.03
N PHE A 188 3.33 2.64 13.80
CA PHE A 188 2.07 2.09 13.33
C PHE A 188 0.98 3.16 13.26
N ARG A 189 0.56 3.49 12.04
CA ARG A 189 -0.48 4.48 11.79
C ARG A 189 -1.80 3.82 11.44
N THR A 190 -2.89 4.37 11.94
CA THR A 190 -4.26 3.95 11.66
C THR A 190 -4.97 5.01 10.84
N PHE A 191 -6.10 4.70 10.22
CA PHE A 191 -6.96 5.75 9.68
C PHE A 191 -7.57 6.59 10.81
N SER A 192 -8.00 7.80 10.49
CA SER A 192 -8.58 8.73 11.44
C SER A 192 -9.97 8.31 11.90
N GLU A 193 -10.41 8.82 13.06
CA GLU A 193 -11.77 8.61 13.58
C GLU A 193 -12.87 9.29 12.73
N GLU A 194 -12.49 10.12 11.75
CA GLU A 194 -13.39 10.69 10.75
C GLU A 194 -13.83 9.64 9.71
N SER A 195 -13.22 8.45 9.72
CA SER A 195 -13.64 7.31 8.89
C SER A 195 -15.07 6.90 9.17
N SER A 196 -15.75 6.35 8.18
CA SER A 196 -17.12 5.82 8.33
C SER A 196 -17.15 4.30 8.49
N GLN A 197 -16.02 3.62 8.42
CA GLN A 197 -15.85 2.18 8.58
C GLN A 197 -15.00 1.89 9.81
N SER A 198 -15.46 0.93 10.64
CA SER A 198 -14.72 0.51 11.83
C SER A 198 -13.44 -0.22 11.48
N MET A 199 -12.45 -0.11 12.37
CA MET A 199 -11.18 -0.81 12.27
C MET A 199 -10.82 -1.48 13.59
N LEU A 200 -10.14 -2.62 13.48
CA LEU A 200 -9.53 -3.37 14.58
C LEU A 200 -8.03 -3.13 14.51
N VAL A 201 -7.43 -2.75 15.62
CA VAL A 201 -5.98 -2.57 15.75
C VAL A 201 -5.49 -3.45 16.88
N VAL A 202 -4.45 -4.21 16.60
CA VAL A 202 -3.81 -5.10 17.59
C VAL A 202 -2.35 -4.75 17.68
N TYR A 203 -1.89 -4.50 18.89
CA TYR A 203 -0.47 -4.45 19.23
C TYR A 203 -0.12 -5.73 19.98
N PHE A 204 0.87 -6.44 19.52
CA PHE A 204 1.33 -7.69 20.09
C PHE A 204 2.43 -7.42 21.12
N ASP A 205 2.43 -8.16 22.23
CA ASP A 205 3.49 -8.07 23.25
C ASP A 205 4.82 -8.65 22.74
N GLU A 206 4.77 -9.53 21.74
CA GLU A 206 5.94 -10.15 21.11
C GLU A 206 5.84 -10.06 19.59
N ILE A 207 7.00 -9.99 18.91
CA ILE A 207 7.09 -9.96 17.46
C ILE A 207 6.50 -11.24 16.88
N GLN A 208 5.56 -11.12 15.99
CA GLN A 208 4.97 -12.22 15.25
C GLN A 208 5.90 -12.66 14.11
N ALA A 209 6.00 -13.95 13.89
CA ALA A 209 6.95 -14.51 12.92
C ALA A 209 6.52 -14.27 11.47
N ALA A 210 7.51 -14.05 10.59
CA ALA A 210 7.30 -14.08 9.16
C ALA A 210 6.71 -15.43 8.73
N GLY A 211 5.76 -15.40 7.80
CA GLY A 211 5.02 -16.57 7.37
C GLY A 211 3.84 -16.96 8.26
N SER A 212 3.53 -16.16 9.28
CA SER A 212 2.31 -16.36 10.08
C SER A 212 1.06 -16.18 9.25
N THR A 213 0.03 -16.96 9.54
CA THR A 213 -1.30 -16.76 8.99
C THR A 213 -2.07 -15.86 9.94
N ILE A 214 -2.70 -14.83 9.40
CA ILE A 214 -3.65 -13.97 10.11
C ILE A 214 -5.04 -14.34 9.63
N SER A 215 -5.93 -14.64 10.57
CA SER A 215 -7.34 -14.93 10.33
C SER A 215 -8.20 -14.00 11.18
N VAL A 216 -9.24 -13.42 10.60
CA VAL A 216 -10.25 -12.64 11.33
C VAL A 216 -11.60 -13.29 11.13
N LYS A 217 -12.30 -13.58 12.25
CA LYS A 217 -13.59 -14.25 12.27
C LYS A 217 -14.60 -13.42 13.07
N ASP A 218 -15.88 -13.51 12.70
CA ASP A 218 -16.97 -12.95 13.48
C ASP A 218 -17.32 -13.82 14.71
N GLY A 219 -18.25 -13.35 15.53
CA GLY A 219 -18.72 -14.06 16.72
C GLY A 219 -19.43 -15.39 16.44
N GLN A 220 -19.78 -15.67 15.20
CA GLN A 220 -20.38 -16.93 14.75
C GLN A 220 -19.34 -17.90 14.15
N GLY A 221 -18.08 -17.44 14.03
CA GLY A 221 -16.99 -18.20 13.44
C GLY A 221 -16.90 -18.12 11.92
N ASN A 222 -17.66 -17.21 11.29
CA ASN A 222 -17.50 -16.95 9.86
C ASN A 222 -16.22 -16.16 9.61
N GLN A 223 -15.45 -16.58 8.61
CA GLN A 223 -14.16 -15.98 8.28
C GLN A 223 -14.36 -14.75 7.42
N LEU A 224 -13.81 -13.62 7.87
CA LEU A 224 -13.80 -12.36 7.12
C LEU A 224 -12.55 -12.25 6.24
N THR A 225 -11.43 -12.72 6.76
CA THR A 225 -10.18 -12.82 6.00
C THR A 225 -9.28 -13.93 6.55
N GLU A 226 -8.45 -14.49 5.68
CA GLU A 226 -7.32 -15.34 6.04
C GLU A 226 -6.19 -15.05 5.07
N THR A 227 -5.04 -14.66 5.60
CA THR A 227 -3.91 -14.26 4.79
C THR A 227 -2.60 -14.67 5.45
N LYS A 228 -1.68 -15.18 4.65
CA LYS A 228 -0.32 -15.43 5.08
C LYS A 228 0.53 -14.21 4.80
N VAL A 229 1.13 -13.61 5.84
CA VAL A 229 2.04 -12.48 5.71
C VAL A 229 3.48 -12.94 5.56
N SER A 230 4.27 -12.20 4.81
CA SER A 230 5.65 -12.58 4.47
C SER A 230 6.68 -12.06 5.45
N LYS A 231 6.34 -11.02 6.21
CA LYS A 231 7.21 -10.33 7.16
C LYS A 231 6.89 -10.65 8.61
N THR A 232 7.83 -10.36 9.49
CA THR A 232 7.57 -10.21 10.92
C THR A 232 6.78 -8.93 11.18
N PHE A 233 5.99 -8.90 12.24
CA PHE A 233 5.20 -7.72 12.60
C PHE A 233 4.94 -7.65 14.10
N GLU A 234 4.68 -6.47 14.62
CA GLU A 234 4.35 -6.17 16.01
C GLU A 234 2.95 -5.60 16.16
N ALA A 235 2.39 -5.09 15.04
CA ALA A 235 1.04 -4.55 15.03
C ALA A 235 0.31 -4.92 13.74
N LEU A 236 -1.02 -4.98 13.83
CA LEU A 236 -1.90 -5.12 12.67
C LEU A 236 -3.09 -4.15 12.75
N LEU A 237 -3.55 -3.73 11.59
CA LEU A 237 -4.83 -3.08 11.39
C LEU A 237 -5.65 -3.92 10.42
N PHE A 238 -6.88 -4.22 10.81
CA PHE A 238 -7.87 -4.83 9.93
C PHE A 238 -9.12 -3.96 9.87
N SER A 239 -9.62 -3.70 8.68
CA SER A 239 -10.89 -3.04 8.46
C SER A 239 -11.63 -3.68 7.29
N SER A 240 -12.94 -3.81 7.44
CA SER A 240 -13.83 -4.39 6.44
C SER A 240 -15.24 -3.82 6.63
N PRO A 241 -16.05 -3.68 5.55
CA PRO A 241 -17.46 -3.34 5.64
C PRO A 241 -18.30 -4.35 6.46
N GLU A 242 -17.73 -5.53 6.74
CA GLU A 242 -18.38 -6.57 7.54
C GLU A 242 -18.23 -6.34 9.05
N LEU A 243 -17.36 -5.41 9.49
CA LEU A 243 -17.24 -5.03 10.90
C LEU A 243 -18.46 -4.22 11.34
N LYS A 244 -19.17 -4.70 12.37
CA LYS A 244 -20.41 -4.08 12.88
C LYS A 244 -20.24 -3.66 14.33
N THR A 245 -20.70 -2.47 14.64
CA THR A 245 -20.75 -1.97 16.02
C THR A 245 -21.62 -2.87 16.90
N GLY A 246 -21.11 -3.21 18.08
CA GLY A 246 -21.74 -4.10 19.05
C GLY A 246 -21.35 -5.57 18.90
N GLU A 247 -20.62 -5.94 17.85
CA GLU A 247 -20.17 -7.31 17.60
C GLU A 247 -18.76 -7.53 18.14
N ILE A 248 -18.42 -8.81 18.32
CA ILE A 248 -17.10 -9.28 18.76
C ILE A 248 -16.45 -10.03 17.61
N TYR A 249 -15.17 -9.79 17.42
CA TYR A 249 -14.35 -10.45 16.42
C TYR A 249 -13.14 -11.14 17.05
N TYR A 250 -12.71 -12.22 16.41
CA TYR A 250 -11.59 -13.04 16.83
C TYR A 250 -10.48 -12.92 15.79
N ILE A 251 -9.29 -12.56 16.25
CA ILE A 251 -8.10 -12.42 15.41
C ILE A 251 -7.12 -13.51 15.83
N GLU A 252 -6.85 -14.44 14.94
CA GLU A 252 -5.79 -15.43 15.08
C GLU A 252 -4.57 -14.93 14.32
N ALA A 253 -3.42 -14.82 14.98
CA ALA A 253 -2.16 -14.41 14.36
C ALA A 253 -0.99 -15.19 15.00
N GLY A 254 -0.36 -16.08 14.22
CA GLY A 254 0.62 -17.02 14.77
C GLY A 254 -0.02 -17.90 15.86
N ASP A 255 0.52 -17.85 17.07
CA ASP A 255 0.01 -18.59 18.23
C ASP A 255 -0.92 -17.75 19.13
N GLN A 256 -1.31 -16.56 18.70
CA GLN A 256 -2.14 -15.63 19.45
C GLN A 256 -3.60 -15.70 19.02
N ASP A 257 -4.50 -15.80 19.99
CA ASP A 257 -5.95 -15.70 19.83
C ASP A 257 -6.45 -14.46 20.55
N ILE A 258 -6.89 -13.45 19.83
CA ILE A 258 -7.25 -12.15 20.36
C ILE A 258 -8.73 -11.87 20.08
N GLN A 259 -9.45 -11.43 21.13
CA GLN A 259 -10.84 -11.02 21.01
C GLN A 259 -10.94 -9.49 21.09
N VAL A 260 -11.58 -8.88 20.09
CA VAL A 260 -11.81 -7.43 20.04
C VAL A 260 -13.29 -7.15 19.83
N ALA A 261 -13.87 -6.27 20.66
CA ALA A 261 -15.23 -5.79 20.49
C ALA A 261 -15.23 -4.48 19.68
N VAL A 262 -16.10 -4.38 18.68
CA VAL A 262 -16.29 -3.17 17.88
C VAL A 262 -17.31 -2.26 18.57
N ASN A 263 -16.83 -1.17 19.17
CA ASN A 263 -17.66 -0.20 19.88
C ASN A 263 -17.57 1.23 19.31
N SER A 264 -16.60 1.46 18.44
CA SER A 264 -16.27 2.77 17.84
C SER A 264 -15.68 2.58 16.44
N ILE A 265 -15.23 3.65 15.82
CA ILE A 265 -14.48 3.59 14.56
C ILE A 265 -13.13 2.90 14.79
N LEU A 266 -12.37 3.33 15.78
CA LEU A 266 -11.11 2.70 16.17
C LEU A 266 -11.32 1.81 17.39
N ASN A 267 -10.98 0.52 17.27
CA ASN A 267 -11.06 -0.48 18.33
C ASN A 267 -9.70 -1.15 18.49
N GLN A 268 -9.08 -0.95 19.64
CA GLN A 268 -7.69 -1.34 19.88
C GLN A 268 -7.59 -2.43 20.95
N TYR A 269 -6.67 -3.38 20.73
CA TYR A 269 -6.20 -4.35 21.70
C TYR A 269 -4.68 -4.17 21.89
N GLY A 270 -4.24 -4.20 23.13
CA GLY A 270 -2.85 -3.87 23.48
C GLY A 270 -2.56 -2.38 23.32
N GLY A 271 -1.29 -2.03 23.34
CA GLY A 271 -0.83 -0.67 23.14
C GLY A 271 0.69 -0.61 23.03
N PRO A 272 1.22 0.45 22.37
CA PRO A 272 2.65 0.67 22.33
C PRO A 272 3.20 1.03 23.70
#